data_526b16b3785479f85ff2c28182a4f036
#
_entry.id   526b16b3785479f85ff2c28182a4f036
#
_cell.length_a   1.000
_cell.length_b   1.000
_cell.length_c   1.000
_cell.angle_alpha   90.00
_cell.angle_beta   90.00
_cell.angle_gamma   90.00
#
_symmetry.space_group_name_H-M   'P 1'
#
loop_
_entity.id
_entity.type
_entity.pdbx_description
1 polymer ?
#
loop_
_entity_poly.entity_id
_entity_poly.type
_entity_poly.pdbx_seq_one_letter_code
_entity_poly.pdbx_strand_id
1 'polypeptide(L)'
;MRRTLIENADWIITMTETRDRIRHGDIVYEDNVIRKVGTDLRGRYDRFDEIIDAAGMIVTPGFINTHHHTWQSLIRNIKATQGLTLEPWLTVMYEIYKDLWSEVATAGVYASLGDCMKSGCTTSNDLWY
;
A
#
# COMPACT_ATOMS: atom_id res chain seq x y z
N MET A 1 15.75 -12.49 -16.22
CA MET A 1 15.04 -12.70 -14.96
C MET A 1 15.95 -12.17 -13.85
N ARG A 2 15.52 -11.11 -13.16
CA ARG A 2 16.27 -10.49 -12.07
C ARG A 2 15.82 -11.18 -10.76
N ARG A 3 16.80 -11.66 -10.00
CA ARG A 3 16.55 -12.32 -8.71
C ARG A 3 17.03 -11.43 -7.57
N THR A 4 16.13 -11.14 -6.63
CA THR A 4 16.43 -10.33 -5.46
C THR A 4 16.22 -11.17 -4.19
N LEU A 5 17.13 -11.01 -3.23
CA LEU A 5 17.01 -11.53 -1.88
C LEU A 5 16.74 -10.37 -0.93
N ILE A 6 15.71 -10.48 -0.12
CA ILE A 6 15.56 -9.72 1.12
C ILE A 6 16.01 -10.66 2.24
N GLU A 7 17.02 -10.29 3.01
CA GLU A 7 17.57 -11.17 4.06
C GLU A 7 17.56 -10.51 5.43
N ASN A 8 17.67 -11.34 6.46
CA ASN A 8 17.83 -10.94 7.86
C ASN A 8 16.64 -10.16 8.45
N ALA A 9 15.43 -10.25 7.87
CA ALA A 9 14.30 -9.56 8.47
C ALA A 9 14.06 -10.05 9.90
N ASP A 10 13.92 -9.13 10.87
CA ASP A 10 13.62 -9.52 12.25
C ASP A 10 12.35 -10.36 12.31
N TRP A 11 11.37 -9.97 11.50
CA TRP A 11 10.14 -10.71 11.31
C TRP A 11 9.62 -10.60 9.89
N ILE A 12 9.14 -11.71 9.35
CA ILE A 12 8.27 -11.74 8.17
C ILE A 12 6.87 -12.15 8.63
N ILE A 13 5.88 -11.29 8.39
CA ILE A 13 4.47 -11.57 8.67
C ILE A 13 3.80 -11.91 7.34
N THR A 14 3.50 -13.17 7.10
CA THR A 14 3.09 -13.64 5.78
C THR A 14 1.66 -13.26 5.40
N MET A 15 0.80 -13.01 6.39
CA MET A 15 -0.63 -12.76 6.23
C MET A 15 -1.38 -13.84 5.43
N THR A 16 -0.81 -15.06 5.38
CA THR A 16 -1.45 -16.25 4.82
C THR A 16 -2.56 -16.77 5.74
N GLU A 17 -3.33 -17.75 5.29
CA GLU A 17 -4.36 -18.39 6.12
C GLU A 17 -3.79 -18.96 7.42
N THR A 18 -2.57 -19.50 7.38
CA THR A 18 -1.84 -20.00 8.55
C THR A 18 -1.29 -18.91 9.46
N ARG A 19 -1.27 -17.65 8.98
CA ARG A 19 -0.76 -16.47 9.70
C ARG A 19 0.66 -16.67 10.22
N ASP A 20 1.50 -17.28 9.42
CA ASP A 20 2.88 -17.60 9.81
C ASP A 20 3.67 -16.31 10.07
N ARG A 21 4.49 -16.40 11.13
CA ARG A 21 5.46 -15.38 11.50
C ARG A 21 6.83 -16.02 11.50
N ILE A 22 7.71 -15.52 10.65
CA ILE A 22 9.05 -16.09 10.47
C ILE A 22 10.04 -15.11 11.07
N ARG A 23 10.77 -15.55 12.07
CA ARG A 23 11.84 -14.77 12.69
C ARG A 23 13.14 -14.98 11.94
N HIS A 24 13.93 -13.91 11.80
CA HIS A 24 15.16 -13.90 11.00
C HIS A 24 14.94 -14.49 9.61
N GLY A 25 13.89 -13.97 8.96
CA GLY A 25 13.39 -14.51 7.71
C GLY A 25 13.99 -13.86 6.49
N ASP A 26 13.95 -14.62 5.40
CA ASP A 26 14.40 -14.23 4.07
C ASP A 26 13.27 -14.37 3.06
N ILE A 27 13.30 -13.55 2.02
CA ILE A 27 12.40 -13.62 0.88
C ILE A 27 13.23 -13.60 -0.39
N VAL A 28 12.98 -14.54 -1.28
CA VAL A 28 13.50 -14.53 -2.65
C VAL A 28 12.37 -14.22 -3.61
N TYR A 29 12.54 -13.22 -4.46
CA TYR A 29 11.64 -12.96 -5.56
C TYR A 29 12.39 -12.80 -6.89
N GLU A 30 11.72 -13.15 -7.96
CA GLU A 30 12.21 -13.05 -9.33
C GLU A 30 11.27 -12.16 -10.13
N ASP A 31 11.83 -11.07 -10.68
CA ASP A 31 11.09 -9.99 -11.32
C ASP A 31 9.99 -9.46 -10.37
N ASN A 32 8.74 -9.89 -10.54
CA ASN A 32 7.59 -9.48 -9.72
C ASN A 32 6.91 -10.66 -8.96
N VAL A 33 7.57 -11.81 -8.86
CA VAL A 33 6.99 -13.02 -8.25
C VAL A 33 7.84 -13.49 -7.06
N ILE A 34 7.21 -13.59 -5.88
CA ILE A 34 7.82 -14.22 -4.71
C ILE A 34 7.98 -15.71 -5.00
N ARG A 35 9.21 -16.20 -4.92
CA ARG A 35 9.56 -17.61 -5.15
C ARG A 35 9.67 -18.42 -3.88
N LYS A 36 10.19 -17.80 -2.83
CA LYS A 36 10.38 -18.47 -1.55
C LYS A 36 10.34 -17.47 -0.41
N VAL A 37 9.74 -17.90 0.68
CA VAL A 37 9.82 -17.24 1.99
C VAL A 37 10.29 -18.28 2.98
N GLY A 38 11.20 -17.93 3.89
CA GLY A 38 11.73 -18.86 4.88
C GLY A 38 12.97 -18.31 5.57
N THR A 39 13.85 -19.17 5.98
CA THR A 39 15.14 -18.82 6.60
C THR A 39 16.30 -19.44 5.82
N ASP A 40 17.50 -18.86 5.93
CA ASP A 40 18.74 -19.37 5.34
C ASP A 40 18.62 -19.60 3.82
N LEU A 41 17.99 -18.64 3.11
CA LEU A 41 17.77 -18.77 1.67
C LEU A 41 18.99 -18.38 0.85
N ARG A 42 19.90 -17.56 1.39
CA ARG A 42 21.09 -17.08 0.67
C ARG A 42 21.93 -18.22 0.07
N GLY A 43 22.16 -19.27 0.82
CA GLY A 43 22.97 -20.43 0.39
C GLY A 43 22.24 -21.40 -0.56
N ARG A 44 20.98 -21.15 -0.87
CA ARG A 44 20.16 -22.06 -1.71
C ARG A 44 20.12 -21.65 -3.18
N TYR A 45 20.77 -20.54 -3.54
CA TYR A 45 20.79 -19.99 -4.88
C TYR A 45 22.21 -19.61 -5.27
N ASP A 46 22.58 -19.83 -6.51
CA ASP A 46 23.94 -19.59 -7.00
C ASP A 46 24.30 -18.09 -7.04
N ARG A 47 23.31 -17.23 -7.31
CA ARG A 47 23.53 -15.79 -7.38
C ARG A 47 22.22 -14.99 -7.16
N PHE A 48 22.41 -13.77 -6.72
CA PHE A 48 21.38 -12.73 -6.68
C PHE A 48 21.88 -11.51 -7.47
N ASP A 49 20.95 -10.84 -8.17
CA ASP A 49 21.22 -9.59 -8.86
C ASP A 49 21.15 -8.40 -7.88
N GLU A 50 20.41 -8.59 -6.77
CA GLU A 50 20.30 -7.62 -5.68
C GLU A 50 20.10 -8.33 -4.35
N ILE A 51 20.67 -7.76 -3.29
CA ILE A 51 20.49 -8.21 -1.92
C ILE A 51 20.09 -6.99 -1.08
N ILE A 52 18.98 -7.12 -0.35
CA ILE A 52 18.45 -6.10 0.56
C ILE A 52 18.56 -6.64 1.97
N ASP A 53 19.39 -6.00 2.80
CA ASP A 53 19.46 -6.32 4.23
C ASP A 53 18.29 -5.67 4.97
N ALA A 54 17.43 -6.50 5.56
CA ALA A 54 16.26 -6.09 6.33
C ALA A 54 16.47 -6.25 7.85
N ALA A 55 17.72 -6.27 8.33
CA ALA A 55 18.01 -6.31 9.77
C ALA A 55 17.34 -5.14 10.50
N GLY A 56 16.67 -5.41 11.60
CA GLY A 56 15.88 -4.44 12.36
C GLY A 56 14.51 -4.12 11.77
N MET A 57 14.10 -4.79 10.68
CA MET A 57 12.84 -4.51 9.98
C MET A 57 11.83 -5.64 10.14
N ILE A 58 10.55 -5.25 10.07
CA ILE A 58 9.43 -6.18 9.90
C ILE A 58 9.01 -6.10 8.42
N VAL A 59 8.98 -7.24 7.76
CA VAL A 59 8.53 -7.34 6.36
C VAL A 59 7.11 -7.91 6.33
N THR A 60 6.24 -7.22 5.62
CA THR A 60 4.82 -7.59 5.44
C THR A 60 4.45 -7.52 3.95
N PRO A 61 3.38 -8.19 3.52
CA PRO A 61 2.75 -7.86 2.26
C PRO A 61 2.34 -6.39 2.21
N GLY A 62 2.23 -5.82 1.02
CA GLY A 62 1.70 -4.47 0.85
C GLY A 62 0.29 -4.34 1.42
N PHE A 63 -0.02 -3.17 1.96
CA PHE A 63 -1.33 -2.92 2.56
C PHE A 63 -2.43 -2.83 1.49
N ILE A 64 -3.62 -3.27 1.87
CA ILE A 64 -4.81 -3.20 1.03
C ILE A 64 -5.76 -2.18 1.65
N ASN A 65 -6.06 -1.11 0.92
CA ASN A 65 -7.06 -0.12 1.30
C ASN A 65 -8.40 -0.48 0.64
N THR A 66 -9.33 -0.96 1.42
CA THR A 66 -10.63 -1.44 0.93
C THR A 66 -11.71 -0.36 0.85
N HIS A 67 -11.44 0.85 1.33
CA HIS A 67 -12.37 1.97 1.29
C HIS A 67 -11.61 3.28 1.06
N HIS A 68 -11.67 3.82 -0.14
CA HIS A 68 -11.04 5.07 -0.51
C HIS A 68 -11.91 5.84 -1.52
N HIS A 69 -11.78 7.16 -1.49
CA HIS A 69 -12.32 8.10 -2.46
C HIS A 69 -11.15 8.94 -2.97
N THR A 70 -10.33 8.37 -3.85
CA THR A 70 -9.04 8.94 -4.23
C THR A 70 -9.14 10.34 -4.81
N TRP A 71 -10.17 10.58 -5.61
CA TRP A 71 -10.44 11.87 -6.27
C TRP A 71 -10.78 13.00 -5.30
N GLN A 72 -11.25 12.67 -4.07
CA GLN A 72 -11.63 13.66 -3.06
C GLN A 72 -10.46 14.23 -2.26
N SER A 73 -9.25 13.77 -2.45
CA SER A 73 -8.12 14.12 -1.59
C SER A 73 -7.82 15.63 -1.54
N LEU A 74 -8.11 16.37 -2.61
CA LEU A 74 -7.91 17.82 -2.66
C LEU A 74 -8.98 18.61 -1.91
N ILE A 75 -10.10 18.00 -1.59
CA ILE A 75 -11.24 18.63 -0.91
C ILE A 75 -11.46 18.10 0.50
N ARG A 76 -10.52 17.34 1.03
CA ARG A 76 -10.54 16.91 2.43
C ARG A 76 -10.36 18.10 3.38
N ASN A 77 -10.89 17.99 4.60
CA ASN A 77 -10.78 19.01 5.65
C ASN A 77 -11.48 20.35 5.36
N ILE A 78 -12.52 20.36 4.57
CA ILE A 78 -13.32 21.56 4.33
C ILE A 78 -13.99 21.99 5.65
N LYS A 79 -13.81 23.25 6.05
CA LYS A 79 -14.33 23.78 7.32
C LYS A 79 -15.84 23.59 7.46
N ALA A 80 -16.60 23.76 6.39
CA ALA A 80 -18.06 23.64 6.39
C ALA A 80 -18.57 22.22 6.67
N THR A 81 -17.71 21.21 6.58
CA THR A 81 -18.08 19.80 6.78
C THR A 81 -17.62 19.25 8.13
N GLN A 82 -16.89 20.04 8.91
CA GLN A 82 -16.34 19.59 10.19
C GLN A 82 -17.44 19.32 11.21
N GLY A 83 -17.43 18.11 11.80
CA GLY A 83 -18.39 17.72 12.84
C GLY A 83 -19.80 17.35 12.34
N LEU A 84 -20.02 17.34 11.02
CA LEU A 84 -21.29 16.92 10.46
C LEU A 84 -21.44 15.38 10.48
N THR A 85 -22.67 14.93 10.65
CA THR A 85 -23.04 13.54 10.35
C THR A 85 -23.11 13.32 8.83
N LEU A 86 -23.23 12.06 8.40
CA LEU A 86 -23.10 11.68 6.99
C LEU A 86 -24.04 12.45 6.05
N GLU A 87 -25.32 12.53 6.35
CA GLU A 87 -26.29 13.16 5.44
C GLU A 87 -26.08 14.67 5.26
N PRO A 88 -25.92 15.50 6.31
CA PRO A 88 -25.56 16.89 6.15
C PRO A 88 -24.19 17.08 5.48
N TRP A 89 -23.23 16.19 5.77
CA TRP A 89 -21.92 16.20 5.10
C TRP A 89 -22.07 15.99 3.60
N LEU A 90 -22.84 14.98 3.16
CA LEU A 90 -23.09 14.72 1.74
C LEU A 90 -23.74 15.93 1.06
N THR A 91 -24.72 16.56 1.70
CA THR A 91 -25.40 17.73 1.15
C THR A 91 -24.40 18.85 0.81
N VAL A 92 -23.48 19.16 1.72
CA VAL A 92 -22.42 20.17 1.49
C VAL A 92 -21.47 19.71 0.41
N MET A 93 -21.07 18.44 0.43
CA MET A 93 -20.09 17.92 -0.53
C MET A 93 -20.64 17.87 -1.94
N TYR A 94 -21.91 17.51 -2.15
CA TYR A 94 -22.53 17.53 -3.49
C TYR A 94 -22.59 18.94 -4.09
N GLU A 95 -22.77 19.98 -3.28
CA GLU A 95 -22.68 21.36 -3.78
C GLU A 95 -21.26 21.67 -4.29
N ILE A 96 -20.24 21.16 -3.62
CA ILE A 96 -18.83 21.32 -4.03
C ILE A 96 -18.53 20.49 -5.29
N TYR A 97 -19.05 19.25 -5.35
CA TYR A 97 -18.79 18.35 -6.47
C TYR A 97 -19.33 18.86 -7.80
N LYS A 98 -20.37 19.68 -7.79
CA LYS A 98 -20.90 20.31 -9.03
C LYS A 98 -19.86 21.13 -9.78
N ASP A 99 -18.93 21.72 -9.04
CA ASP A 99 -17.91 22.61 -9.59
C ASP A 99 -16.56 21.91 -9.78
N LEU A 100 -16.48 20.59 -9.50
CA LEU A 100 -15.28 19.82 -9.74
C LEU A 100 -15.21 19.35 -11.18
N TRP A 101 -14.16 19.77 -11.86
CA TRP A 101 -13.86 19.31 -13.22
C TRP A 101 -12.81 18.18 -13.23
N SER A 102 -12.69 17.51 -14.35
CA SER A 102 -11.89 16.29 -14.51
C SER A 102 -10.42 16.44 -14.09
N GLU A 103 -9.83 17.61 -14.32
CA GLU A 103 -8.43 17.89 -13.98
C GLU A 103 -8.22 17.92 -12.46
N VAL A 104 -9.18 18.49 -11.72
CA VAL A 104 -9.13 18.51 -10.24
C VAL A 104 -9.28 17.09 -9.67
N ALA A 105 -10.25 16.33 -10.20
CA ALA A 105 -10.43 14.94 -9.82
C ALA A 105 -9.15 14.11 -10.12
N THR A 106 -8.57 14.29 -11.30
CA THR A 106 -7.32 13.62 -11.70
C THR A 106 -6.17 13.97 -10.77
N ALA A 107 -5.99 15.25 -10.45
CA ALA A 107 -4.95 15.68 -9.50
C ALA A 107 -5.17 15.09 -8.10
N GLY A 108 -6.44 14.98 -7.66
CA GLY A 108 -6.82 14.30 -6.42
C GLY A 108 -6.41 12.84 -6.39
N VAL A 109 -6.67 12.11 -7.49
CA VAL A 109 -6.26 10.71 -7.66
C VAL A 109 -4.75 10.57 -7.57
N TYR A 110 -3.97 11.39 -8.29
CA TYR A 110 -2.50 11.32 -8.22
C TYR A 110 -1.97 11.59 -6.81
N ALA A 111 -2.52 12.57 -6.10
CA ALA A 111 -2.13 12.87 -4.73
C ALA A 111 -2.41 11.68 -3.80
N SER A 112 -3.61 11.10 -3.88
CA SER A 112 -3.99 9.92 -3.09
C SER A 112 -3.13 8.70 -3.38
N LEU A 113 -2.90 8.40 -4.65
CA LEU A 113 -2.07 7.24 -5.03
C LEU A 113 -0.62 7.43 -4.60
N GLY A 114 -0.10 8.66 -4.67
CA GLY A 114 1.22 8.99 -4.14
C GLY A 114 1.32 8.73 -2.63
N ASP A 115 0.31 9.14 -1.85
CA ASP A 115 0.24 8.85 -0.41
C ASP A 115 0.11 7.35 -0.13
N CYS A 116 -0.70 6.63 -0.90
CA CYS A 116 -0.82 5.17 -0.81
C CYS A 116 0.54 4.48 -1.03
N MET A 117 1.25 4.84 -2.09
CA MET A 117 2.57 4.26 -2.40
C MET A 117 3.58 4.54 -1.29
N LYS A 118 3.62 5.77 -0.78
CA LYS A 118 4.55 6.17 0.30
C LYS A 118 4.23 5.49 1.64
N SER A 119 2.98 5.10 1.86
CA SER A 119 2.54 4.38 3.07
C SER A 119 2.58 2.86 2.94
N GLY A 120 3.09 2.32 1.81
CA GLY A 120 3.18 0.88 1.57
C GLY A 120 1.86 0.22 1.16
N CYS A 121 0.86 1.02 0.76
CA CYS A 121 -0.37 0.50 0.18
C CYS A 121 -0.13 0.10 -1.28
N THR A 122 -0.42 -1.16 -1.62
CA THR A 122 -0.20 -1.72 -2.96
C THR A 122 -1.50 -2.01 -3.71
N THR A 123 -2.62 -1.96 -3.00
CA THR A 123 -3.95 -2.22 -3.58
C THR A 123 -4.95 -1.28 -2.93
N SER A 124 -5.72 -0.57 -3.73
CA SER A 124 -6.76 0.31 -3.24
C SER A 124 -8.05 0.08 -4.01
N ASN A 125 -9.17 0.03 -3.29
CA ASN A 125 -10.49 0.19 -3.87
C ASN A 125 -10.80 1.68 -3.97
N ASP A 126 -11.41 2.11 -5.07
CA ASP A 126 -11.81 3.51 -5.26
C ASP A 126 -13.32 3.58 -5.53
N LEU A 127 -14.04 4.32 -4.70
CA LEU A 127 -15.47 4.52 -4.84
C LEU A 127 -15.76 5.88 -5.46
N TRP A 128 -16.45 5.83 -6.60
CA TRP A 128 -16.93 7.00 -7.33
C TRP A 128 -18.47 7.04 -7.29
N TYR A 129 -19.05 8.22 -7.11
CA TYR A 129 -20.49 8.48 -7.10
C TYR A 129 -20.79 9.91 -7.54
#